data_8e7af068037cc1b1da2f513e523fc565
#
_entry.id   8e7af068037cc1b1da2f513e523fc565
#
_cell.length_a   1.000
_cell.length_b   1.000
_cell.length_c   1.000
_cell.angle_alpha   90.00
_cell.angle_beta   90.00
_cell.angle_gamma   90.00
#
_symmetry.space_group_name_H-M   'P 1'
#
loop_
_entity.id
_entity.type
_entity.pdbx_description
1 polymer ?
#
loop_
_entity_poly.entity_id
_entity_poly.type
_entity_poly.pdbx_seq_one_letter_code
_entity_poly.pdbx_strand_id
1 'polypeptide(L)'
;FQPEMISDPIDLFSAGRAFERRGEDHTARRLYVLASAPRPVTSLSALTAQKYAGEANARLYVMYRRAQDWENALAVLSCMLARRQKLAFAHVELAKYLEHRKRDYAEALRHVDAALALAPEAERAALTHRRERVIRKMR
;
A
#
# COMPACT_ATOMS: atom_id res chain seq x y z
N PHE A 1 -3.45 -15.75 21.84
CA PHE A 1 -2.53 -14.65 21.42
C PHE A 1 -3.25 -13.30 21.48
N GLN A 2 -2.63 -12.33 22.08
CA GLN A 2 -3.19 -10.98 22.25
C GLN A 2 -2.29 -9.95 21.57
N PRO A 3 -2.59 -9.56 20.32
CA PRO A 3 -1.77 -8.60 19.57
C PRO A 3 -1.55 -7.28 20.30
N GLU A 4 -2.51 -6.86 21.11
CA GLU A 4 -2.46 -5.61 21.86
C GLU A 4 -1.34 -5.58 22.92
N MET A 5 -0.78 -6.73 23.27
CA MET A 5 0.34 -6.83 24.20
C MET A 5 1.67 -6.45 23.54
N ILE A 6 1.73 -6.40 22.22
CA ILE A 6 2.91 -5.96 21.49
C ILE A 6 2.79 -4.46 21.25
N SER A 7 3.77 -3.68 21.73
CA SER A 7 3.74 -2.22 21.57
C SER A 7 4.70 -1.69 20.50
N ASP A 8 5.76 -2.42 20.20
CA ASP A 8 6.76 -1.98 19.23
C ASP A 8 6.25 -2.20 17.81
N PRO A 9 6.21 -1.13 16.96
CA PRO A 9 5.72 -1.24 15.58
C PRO A 9 6.48 -2.24 14.73
N ILE A 10 7.79 -2.37 14.93
CA ILE A 10 8.62 -3.32 14.18
C ILE A 10 8.23 -4.74 14.56
N ASP A 11 8.05 -5.00 15.85
CA ASP A 11 7.62 -6.31 16.34
C ASP A 11 6.20 -6.63 15.86
N LEU A 12 5.31 -5.65 15.87
CA LEU A 12 3.95 -5.81 15.33
C LEU A 12 3.99 -6.22 13.85
N PHE A 13 4.80 -5.52 13.05
CA PHE A 13 4.92 -5.84 11.63
C PHE A 13 5.52 -7.23 11.43
N SER A 14 6.59 -7.56 12.16
CA SER A 14 7.25 -8.86 12.05
C SER A 14 6.32 -10.01 12.44
N ALA A 15 5.56 -9.84 13.50
CA ALA A 15 4.55 -10.81 13.91
C ALA A 15 3.46 -10.93 12.84
N GLY A 16 3.00 -9.82 12.29
CA GLY A 16 2.03 -9.82 11.20
C GLY A 16 2.51 -10.66 10.00
N ARG A 17 3.78 -10.48 9.61
CA ARG A 17 4.38 -11.26 8.52
C ARG A 17 4.39 -12.76 8.84
N ALA A 18 4.73 -13.11 10.07
CA ALA A 18 4.77 -14.52 10.49
C ALA A 18 3.38 -15.16 10.42
N PHE A 19 2.36 -14.48 10.94
CA PHE A 19 1.00 -14.99 10.90
C PHE A 19 0.45 -15.06 9.46
N GLU A 20 0.76 -14.07 8.64
CA GLU A 20 0.34 -14.07 7.24
C GLU A 20 0.93 -15.27 6.49
N ARG A 21 2.22 -15.57 6.69
CA ARG A 21 2.87 -16.73 6.06
C ARG A 21 2.24 -18.06 6.49
N ARG A 22 1.66 -18.12 7.67
CA ARG A 22 0.96 -19.30 8.18
C ARG A 22 -0.50 -19.36 7.72
N GLY A 23 -0.95 -18.38 6.96
CA GLY A 23 -2.33 -18.34 6.51
C GLY A 23 -3.32 -17.86 7.55
N GLU A 24 -2.84 -17.34 8.68
CA GLU A 24 -3.69 -16.81 9.75
C GLU A 24 -3.99 -15.34 9.48
N ASP A 25 -4.81 -15.08 8.48
CA ASP A 25 -5.02 -13.76 7.93
C ASP A 25 -5.72 -12.80 8.89
N HIS A 26 -6.66 -13.29 9.70
CA HIS A 26 -7.36 -12.43 10.67
C HIS A 26 -6.38 -11.84 11.69
N THR A 27 -5.52 -12.66 12.26
CA THR A 27 -4.53 -12.22 13.24
C THR A 27 -3.48 -11.33 12.57
N ALA A 28 -3.01 -11.70 11.39
CA ALA A 28 -2.06 -10.89 10.63
C ALA A 28 -2.62 -9.49 10.36
N ARG A 29 -3.88 -9.40 9.97
CA ARG A 29 -4.53 -8.12 9.69
C ARG A 29 -4.60 -7.24 10.93
N ARG A 30 -4.99 -7.81 12.07
CA ARG A 30 -5.01 -7.06 13.33
C ARG A 30 -3.63 -6.50 13.68
N LEU A 31 -2.59 -7.29 13.52
CA LEU A 31 -1.21 -6.86 13.78
C LEU A 31 -0.78 -5.73 12.85
N TYR A 32 -1.10 -5.83 11.55
CA TYR A 32 -0.79 -4.78 10.60
C TYR A 32 -1.55 -3.48 10.89
N VAL A 33 -2.81 -3.57 11.29
CA VAL A 33 -3.59 -2.38 11.69
C VAL A 33 -2.91 -1.68 12.87
N LEU A 34 -2.48 -2.43 13.86
CA LEU A 34 -1.77 -1.86 15.02
C LEU A 34 -0.41 -1.26 14.60
N ALA A 35 0.32 -1.94 13.72
CA ALA A 35 1.62 -1.45 13.23
C ALA A 35 1.46 -0.17 12.40
N SER A 36 0.34 0.00 11.71
CA SER A 36 0.09 1.16 10.85
C SER A 36 -0.45 2.38 11.59
N ALA A 37 -0.75 2.26 12.89
CA ALA A 37 -1.34 3.35 13.66
C ALA A 37 -0.42 4.58 13.67
N PRO A 38 -1.00 5.81 13.52
CA PRO A 38 -0.19 7.03 13.55
C PRO A 38 0.52 7.21 14.89
N ARG A 39 1.78 7.64 14.83
CA ARG A 39 2.59 7.95 16.01
C ARG A 39 3.37 9.25 15.76
N PRO A 40 3.56 10.09 16.80
CA PRO A 40 4.37 11.29 16.62
C PRO A 40 5.83 10.93 16.32
N VAL A 41 6.47 11.71 15.44
CA VAL A 41 7.88 11.53 15.11
C VAL A 41 8.71 12.40 16.06
N THR A 42 9.29 11.75 17.07
CA THR A 42 10.07 12.42 18.10
C THR A 42 11.54 11.98 18.13
N SER A 43 11.91 10.98 17.30
CA SER A 43 13.24 10.38 17.32
C SER A 43 13.51 9.60 16.04
N LEU A 44 14.75 9.12 15.86
CA LEU A 44 15.10 8.23 14.75
C LEU A 44 14.33 6.91 14.83
N SER A 45 14.10 6.41 16.03
CA SER A 45 13.28 5.21 16.23
C SER A 45 11.86 5.41 15.69
N ALA A 46 11.29 6.60 15.90
CA ALA A 46 9.97 6.94 15.37
C ALA A 46 9.95 6.99 13.85
N LEU A 47 11.04 7.46 13.21
CA LEU A 47 11.16 7.42 11.75
C LEU A 47 11.17 5.98 11.22
N THR A 48 11.89 5.08 11.87
CA THR A 48 11.89 3.67 11.52
C THR A 48 10.50 3.07 11.69
N ALA A 49 9.81 3.41 12.77
CA ALA A 49 8.42 2.97 13.00
C ALA A 49 7.49 3.44 11.88
N GLN A 50 7.65 4.66 11.38
CA GLN A 50 6.87 5.18 10.25
C GLN A 50 7.10 4.36 8.98
N LYS A 51 8.34 3.94 8.72
CA LYS A 51 8.63 3.08 7.58
C LYS A 51 7.84 1.76 7.67
N TYR A 52 7.84 1.14 8.85
CA TYR A 52 7.11 -0.11 9.05
C TYR A 52 5.60 0.10 9.04
N ALA A 53 5.10 1.25 9.45
CA ALA A 53 3.69 1.59 9.28
C ALA A 53 3.29 1.60 7.81
N GLY A 54 4.13 2.16 6.94
CA GLY A 54 3.90 2.12 5.49
C GLY A 54 3.94 0.71 4.92
N GLU A 55 4.90 -0.10 5.36
CA GLU A 55 4.98 -1.51 4.96
C GLU A 55 3.75 -2.29 5.40
N ALA A 56 3.27 -2.04 6.63
CA ALA A 56 2.06 -2.68 7.15
C ALA A 56 0.83 -2.31 6.31
N ASN A 57 0.68 -1.04 5.95
CA ASN A 57 -0.42 -0.61 5.08
C ASN A 57 -0.35 -1.26 3.70
N ALA A 58 0.85 -1.41 3.13
CA ALA A 58 1.00 -2.10 1.84
C ALA A 58 0.54 -3.56 1.94
N ARG A 59 0.86 -4.26 3.04
CA ARG A 59 0.39 -5.64 3.26
C ARG A 59 -1.12 -5.70 3.45
N LEU A 60 -1.69 -4.75 4.22
CA LEU A 60 -3.15 -4.65 4.38
C LEU A 60 -3.84 -4.48 3.04
N TYR A 61 -3.34 -3.59 2.19
CA TYR A 61 -3.91 -3.39 0.86
C TYR A 61 -3.93 -4.71 0.08
N VAL A 62 -2.81 -5.43 0.05
CA VAL A 62 -2.72 -6.69 -0.69
C VAL A 62 -3.74 -7.70 -0.16
N MET A 63 -3.89 -7.80 1.16
CA MET A 63 -4.85 -8.72 1.78
C MET A 63 -6.30 -8.36 1.42
N TYR A 64 -6.66 -7.07 1.51
CA TYR A 64 -8.00 -6.61 1.13
C TYR A 64 -8.26 -6.83 -0.35
N ARG A 65 -7.30 -6.56 -1.21
CA ARG A 65 -7.43 -6.78 -2.66
C ARG A 65 -7.68 -8.27 -2.97
N ARG A 66 -6.94 -9.16 -2.35
CA ARG A 66 -7.12 -10.62 -2.53
C ARG A 66 -8.51 -11.07 -2.10
N ALA A 67 -9.03 -10.46 -1.04
CA ALA A 67 -10.36 -10.76 -0.54
C ALA A 67 -11.46 -10.05 -1.35
N GLN A 68 -11.11 -9.30 -2.38
CA GLN A 68 -12.05 -8.49 -3.19
C GLN A 68 -12.78 -7.43 -2.34
N ASP A 69 -12.20 -7.05 -1.23
CA ASP A 69 -12.74 -6.01 -0.35
C ASP A 69 -12.19 -4.66 -0.81
N TRP A 70 -12.75 -4.16 -1.91
CA TRP A 70 -12.25 -2.94 -2.54
C TRP A 70 -12.52 -1.69 -1.73
N GLU A 71 -13.58 -1.66 -0.93
CA GLU A 71 -13.84 -0.53 -0.04
C GLU A 71 -12.68 -0.31 0.92
N ASN A 72 -12.27 -1.35 1.63
CA ASN A 72 -11.14 -1.26 2.56
C ASN A 72 -9.80 -1.12 1.83
N ALA A 73 -9.63 -1.80 0.70
CA ALA A 73 -8.40 -1.69 -0.08
C ALA A 73 -8.14 -0.25 -0.53
N LEU A 74 -9.17 0.41 -1.07
CA LEU A 74 -9.04 1.81 -1.51
C LEU A 74 -8.85 2.76 -0.34
N ALA A 75 -9.50 2.50 0.79
CA ALA A 75 -9.31 3.30 2.00
C ALA A 75 -7.85 3.26 2.48
N VAL A 76 -7.22 2.08 2.42
CA VAL A 76 -5.80 1.93 2.76
C VAL A 76 -4.93 2.73 1.80
N LEU A 77 -5.17 2.63 0.49
CA LEU A 77 -4.38 3.39 -0.49
C LEU A 77 -4.52 4.91 -0.29
N SER A 78 -5.73 5.38 -0.01
CA SER A 78 -5.98 6.81 0.28
C SER A 78 -5.22 7.25 1.51
N CYS A 79 -5.21 6.44 2.56
CA CYS A 79 -4.45 6.69 3.77
C CYS A 79 -2.94 6.76 3.47
N MET A 80 -2.42 5.83 2.67
CA MET A 80 -1.01 5.81 2.29
C MET A 80 -0.63 7.09 1.53
N LEU A 81 -1.46 7.54 0.60
CA LEU A 81 -1.21 8.78 -0.14
C LEU A 81 -1.19 9.98 0.80
N ALA A 82 -2.20 10.08 1.68
CA ALA A 82 -2.30 11.20 2.62
C ALA A 82 -1.11 11.26 3.58
N ARG A 83 -0.62 10.11 4.01
CA ARG A 83 0.51 10.00 4.94
C ARG A 83 1.86 9.89 4.22
N ARG A 84 1.87 9.99 2.91
CA ARG A 84 3.05 9.92 2.04
C ARG A 84 3.86 8.65 2.26
N GLN A 85 3.17 7.51 2.36
CA GLN A 85 3.75 6.19 2.56
C GLN A 85 3.83 5.45 1.24
N LYS A 86 5.01 4.98 0.85
CA LYS A 86 5.23 4.17 -0.35
C LYS A 86 4.45 4.73 -1.56
N LEU A 87 4.67 6.00 -1.85
CA LEU A 87 3.87 6.75 -2.83
C LEU A 87 3.85 6.11 -4.21
N ALA A 88 5.00 5.63 -4.70
CA ALA A 88 5.05 4.98 -6.02
C ALA A 88 4.15 3.75 -6.04
N PHE A 89 4.24 2.89 -5.03
CA PHE A 89 3.38 1.71 -4.90
C PHE A 89 1.90 2.11 -4.87
N ALA A 90 1.53 3.09 -4.04
CA ALA A 90 0.14 3.51 -3.90
C ALA A 90 -0.43 4.04 -5.22
N HIS A 91 0.34 4.85 -5.95
CA HIS A 91 -0.09 5.37 -7.25
C HIS A 91 -0.24 4.25 -8.28
N VAL A 92 0.68 3.29 -8.33
CA VAL A 92 0.59 2.16 -9.26
C VAL A 92 -0.67 1.33 -8.99
N GLU A 93 -0.93 1.01 -7.73
CA GLU A 93 -2.08 0.19 -7.38
C GLU A 93 -3.40 0.90 -7.64
N LEU A 94 -3.48 2.22 -7.40
CA LEU A 94 -4.64 3.01 -7.79
C LEU A 94 -4.81 3.05 -9.31
N ALA A 95 -3.72 3.20 -10.05
CA ALA A 95 -3.79 3.20 -11.52
C ALA A 95 -4.37 1.88 -12.04
N LYS A 96 -3.93 0.75 -11.47
CA LYS A 96 -4.46 -0.57 -11.85
C LYS A 96 -5.97 -0.68 -11.61
N TYR A 97 -6.41 -0.24 -10.44
CA TYR A 97 -7.84 -0.25 -10.11
C TYR A 97 -8.64 0.61 -11.07
N LEU A 98 -8.17 1.83 -11.34
CA LEU A 98 -8.85 2.77 -12.22
C LEU A 98 -8.88 2.29 -13.66
N GLU A 99 -7.82 1.64 -14.12
CA GLU A 99 -7.74 1.10 -15.47
C GLU A 99 -8.66 -0.11 -15.67
N HIS A 100 -8.60 -1.07 -14.75
CA HIS A 100 -9.21 -2.38 -14.98
C HIS A 100 -10.61 -2.53 -14.39
N ARG A 101 -10.89 -1.86 -13.28
CA ARG A 101 -12.18 -2.02 -12.62
C ARG A 101 -13.11 -0.84 -12.85
N LYS A 102 -12.64 0.37 -12.66
CA LYS A 102 -13.44 1.56 -12.87
C LYS A 102 -13.48 2.04 -14.31
N ARG A 103 -12.46 1.68 -15.07
CA ARG A 103 -12.26 2.12 -16.47
C ARG A 103 -12.26 3.65 -16.59
N ASP A 104 -11.72 4.31 -15.58
CA ASP A 104 -11.47 5.74 -15.58
C ASP A 104 -10.04 5.97 -16.05
N TYR A 105 -9.86 6.01 -17.37
CA TYR A 105 -8.52 6.04 -17.96
C TYR A 105 -7.79 7.36 -17.73
N ALA A 106 -8.51 8.47 -17.69
CA ALA A 106 -7.91 9.78 -17.42
C ALA A 106 -7.29 9.82 -16.01
N GLU A 107 -8.03 9.35 -14.99
CA GLU A 107 -7.50 9.28 -13.63
C GLU A 107 -6.39 8.23 -13.52
N ALA A 108 -6.53 7.09 -14.21
CA ALA A 108 -5.48 6.08 -14.24
C ALA A 108 -4.18 6.67 -14.79
N LEU A 109 -4.25 7.45 -15.86
CA LEU A 109 -3.08 8.10 -16.45
C LEU A 109 -2.41 9.05 -15.46
N ARG A 110 -3.19 9.83 -14.72
CA ARG A 110 -2.65 10.75 -13.71
C ARG A 110 -1.83 9.99 -12.66
N HIS A 111 -2.32 8.87 -12.19
CA HIS A 111 -1.60 8.06 -11.21
C HIS A 111 -0.38 7.36 -11.79
N VAL A 112 -0.44 6.90 -13.05
CA VAL A 112 0.74 6.36 -13.73
C VAL A 112 1.83 7.43 -13.85
N ASP A 113 1.47 8.64 -14.23
CA ASP A 113 2.43 9.74 -14.36
C ASP A 113 3.03 10.11 -13.00
N ALA A 114 2.23 10.13 -11.93
CA ALA A 114 2.73 10.36 -10.58
C ALA A 114 3.72 9.25 -10.15
N ALA A 115 3.41 8.00 -10.47
CA ALA A 115 4.30 6.88 -10.17
C ALA A 115 5.61 6.98 -10.95
N LEU A 116 5.55 7.34 -12.23
CA LEU A 116 6.75 7.52 -13.07
C LEU A 116 7.70 8.57 -12.51
N ALA A 117 7.16 9.66 -11.94
CA ALA A 117 7.98 10.71 -11.34
C ALA A 117 8.75 10.23 -10.11
N LEU A 118 8.31 9.15 -9.47
CA LEU A 118 8.85 8.65 -8.20
C LEU A 118 9.58 7.31 -8.33
N ALA A 119 9.33 6.57 -9.41
CA ALA A 119 9.78 5.19 -9.54
C ALA A 119 11.30 5.09 -9.76
N PRO A 120 11.94 4.06 -9.19
CA PRO A 120 13.32 3.75 -9.53
C PRO A 120 13.43 3.28 -10.98
N GLU A 121 14.64 3.40 -11.52
CA GLU A 121 14.91 3.10 -12.93
C GLU A 121 14.42 1.71 -13.34
N ALA A 122 14.58 0.73 -12.47
CA ALA A 122 14.19 -0.66 -12.76
C ALA A 122 12.70 -0.82 -13.04
N GLU A 123 11.86 0.08 -12.53
CA GLU A 123 10.41 -0.01 -12.67
C GLU A 123 9.85 0.88 -13.79
N ARG A 124 10.67 1.78 -14.35
CA ARG A 124 10.19 2.79 -15.30
C ARG A 124 9.71 2.20 -16.62
N ALA A 125 10.37 1.17 -17.11
CA ALA A 125 9.98 0.55 -18.39
C ALA A 125 8.56 -0.04 -18.34
N ALA A 126 8.24 -0.74 -17.24
CA ALA A 126 6.91 -1.33 -17.06
C ALA A 126 5.84 -0.25 -16.92
N LEU A 127 6.14 0.85 -16.22
CA LEU A 127 5.21 1.97 -16.05
C LEU A 127 5.00 2.71 -17.35
N THR A 128 6.04 2.91 -18.16
CA THR A 128 5.94 3.54 -19.47
C THR A 128 5.04 2.70 -20.39
N HIS A 129 5.19 1.39 -20.36
CA HIS A 129 4.35 0.48 -21.13
C HIS A 129 2.88 0.58 -20.69
N ARG A 130 2.64 0.62 -19.37
CA ARG A 130 1.29 0.83 -18.85
C ARG A 130 0.70 2.16 -19.30
N ARG A 131 1.51 3.22 -19.28
CA ARG A 131 1.10 4.55 -19.73
C ARG A 131 0.61 4.52 -21.18
N GLU A 132 1.40 3.92 -22.04
CA GLU A 132 1.03 3.78 -23.47
C GLU A 132 -0.27 3.02 -23.66
N ARG A 133 -0.45 1.93 -22.91
CA ARG A 133 -1.67 1.12 -22.97
C ARG A 133 -2.90 1.93 -22.51
N VAL A 134 -2.78 2.66 -21.43
CA VAL A 134 -3.88 3.49 -20.92
C VAL A 134 -4.24 4.57 -21.93
N ILE A 135 -3.24 5.22 -22.53
CA ILE A 135 -3.49 6.23 -23.56
C ILE A 135 -4.25 5.64 -24.75
N ARG A 136 -3.87 4.44 -25.19
CA ARG A 136 -4.59 3.76 -26.28
C ARG A 136 -6.06 3.52 -25.93
N LYS A 137 -6.35 3.20 -24.68
CA LYS A 137 -7.73 2.97 -24.22
C LYS A 137 -8.56 4.24 -24.15
N MET A 138 -7.90 5.41 -24.12
CA MET A 138 -8.60 6.71 -24.10
C MET A 138 -9.09 7.14 -25.49
N ARG A 139 -8.66 6.49 -26.53
CA ARG A 139 -9.01 6.85 -27.92
C ARG A 139 -10.32 6.23 -28.38
#